data_40cc7a65d1dd047168f475a91903d605
#
_entry.id   40cc7a65d1dd047168f475a91903d605
#
_cell.length_a   1.000
_cell.length_b   1.000
_cell.length_c   1.000
_cell.angle_alpha   90.00
_cell.angle_beta   90.00
_cell.angle_gamma   90.00
#
_symmetry.space_group_name_H-M   'P 1'
#
loop_
_entity.id
_entity.type
_entity.pdbx_description
1 polymer ?
#
loop_
_entity_poly.entity_id
_entity_poly.type
_entity_poly.pdbx_seq_one_letter_code
_entity_poly.pdbx_strand_id
1 'polypeptide(L)'
;MIYQIIEKESNSGFPVEKMCQTLDVSRSGYYAWNERGPSVREKTNEKILKVLKDSHTRAEGMIGLDKLWSDVKDAGYKCGRNRVYKIQRAHDLYSVRKKPFRVCITDSNHNLPKAPNLLNQDFKVEKPYTVWVTDITQLITEKGKLYLAAVKDLFHKEIVGWALAPHMRTELCIEALQNAVIRHRPPKGLVHHSDQGSQYCSKEYIEELEKHGMIRSMSRKGNCWDNACAETFFSTIKSERLHHRNYRDFEEARKDIFWYIECFYNRKRRHAALENHTPESFLKKYTMEREGGSVYAAKAS
;
A
#
# COMPACT_ATOMS: atom_id res chain seq x y z
N MET A 1 10.25 0.12 -37.30
CA MET A 1 9.62 1.44 -37.51
C MET A 1 9.29 1.70 -38.97
N ILE A 2 10.27 1.69 -39.90
CA ILE A 2 10.00 1.98 -41.35
C ILE A 2 8.99 0.99 -41.95
N TYR A 3 9.19 -0.32 -41.81
CA TYR A 3 8.27 -1.34 -42.32
C TYR A 3 6.85 -1.26 -41.74
N GLN A 4 6.67 -0.83 -40.50
CA GLN A 4 5.34 -0.60 -39.90
C GLN A 4 4.61 0.58 -40.56
N ILE A 5 5.35 1.62 -41.00
CA ILE A 5 4.78 2.74 -41.77
C ILE A 5 4.34 2.23 -43.12
N ILE A 6 5.20 1.46 -43.82
CA ILE A 6 4.86 0.88 -45.12
C ILE A 6 3.63 -0.02 -45.05
N GLU A 7 3.53 -0.88 -44.04
CA GLU A 7 2.34 -1.71 -43.78
C GLU A 7 1.08 -0.90 -43.59
N LYS A 8 1.12 0.13 -42.73
CA LYS A 8 -0.01 1.00 -42.45
C LYS A 8 -0.49 1.73 -43.71
N GLU A 9 0.43 2.31 -44.46
CA GLU A 9 0.12 3.10 -45.67
C GLU A 9 -0.27 2.19 -46.85
N SER A 10 0.24 0.95 -46.93
CA SER A 10 -0.19 -0.02 -47.95
C SER A 10 -1.65 -0.43 -47.78
N ASN A 11 -2.15 -0.52 -46.51
CA ASN A 11 -3.55 -0.74 -46.22
C ASN A 11 -4.45 0.45 -46.61
N SER A 12 -3.85 1.64 -46.79
CA SER A 12 -4.53 2.84 -47.31
C SER A 12 -4.44 2.97 -48.82
N GLY A 13 -3.88 1.95 -49.55
CA GLY A 13 -3.84 1.86 -50.98
C GLY A 13 -2.53 2.36 -51.64
N PHE A 14 -1.52 2.75 -50.89
CA PHE A 14 -0.23 3.15 -51.46
C PHE A 14 0.62 1.95 -51.89
N PRO A 15 1.24 1.98 -53.12
CA PRO A 15 2.06 0.88 -53.61
C PRO A 15 3.32 0.66 -52.75
N VAL A 16 3.48 -0.55 -52.21
CA VAL A 16 4.64 -0.95 -51.39
C VAL A 16 5.98 -0.66 -52.09
N GLU A 17 6.07 -0.90 -53.42
CA GLU A 17 7.28 -0.68 -54.20
C GLU A 17 7.74 0.78 -54.15
N LYS A 18 6.83 1.74 -54.36
CA LYS A 18 7.13 3.17 -54.32
C LYS A 18 7.55 3.61 -52.91
N MET A 19 6.88 3.10 -51.89
CA MET A 19 7.25 3.41 -50.51
C MET A 19 8.65 2.85 -50.15
N CYS A 20 8.94 1.62 -50.53
CA CYS A 20 10.28 1.05 -50.32
C CYS A 20 11.38 1.86 -51.02
N GLN A 21 11.16 2.30 -52.27
CA GLN A 21 12.09 3.16 -52.99
C GLN A 21 12.28 4.51 -52.31
N THR A 22 11.18 5.17 -51.90
CA THR A 22 11.22 6.50 -51.25
C THR A 22 11.90 6.46 -49.90
N LEU A 23 11.75 5.36 -49.15
CA LEU A 23 12.29 5.19 -47.79
C LEU A 23 13.65 4.45 -47.79
N ASP A 24 14.22 4.20 -48.95
CA ASP A 24 15.50 3.51 -49.15
C ASP A 24 15.61 2.18 -48.38
N VAL A 25 14.60 1.33 -48.52
CA VAL A 25 14.56 0.00 -47.91
C VAL A 25 14.27 -1.07 -48.96
N SER A 26 14.81 -2.28 -48.70
CA SER A 26 14.60 -3.42 -49.57
C SER A 26 13.15 -3.91 -49.57
N ARG A 27 12.54 -4.04 -50.75
CA ARG A 27 11.23 -4.64 -50.95
C ARG A 27 11.15 -6.07 -50.45
N SER A 28 12.17 -6.89 -50.71
CA SER A 28 12.26 -8.25 -50.19
C SER A 28 12.39 -8.27 -48.67
N GLY A 29 13.12 -7.30 -48.10
CA GLY A 29 13.22 -7.11 -46.65
C GLY A 29 11.88 -6.78 -46.00
N TYR A 30 11.03 -5.98 -46.66
CA TYR A 30 9.69 -5.67 -46.21
C TYR A 30 8.79 -6.94 -46.17
N TYR A 31 8.75 -7.70 -47.29
CA TYR A 31 7.93 -8.91 -47.33
C TYR A 31 8.45 -9.98 -46.34
N ALA A 32 9.76 -10.19 -46.23
CA ALA A 32 10.31 -11.07 -45.20
C ALA A 32 9.99 -10.61 -43.76
N TRP A 33 9.90 -9.31 -43.51
CA TRP A 33 9.48 -8.76 -42.26
C TRP A 33 7.96 -8.98 -42.01
N ASN A 34 7.14 -8.76 -43.05
CA ASN A 34 5.68 -8.89 -43.00
C ASN A 34 5.24 -10.36 -42.77
N GLU A 35 5.95 -11.30 -43.39
CA GLU A 35 5.72 -12.74 -43.20
C GLU A 35 6.27 -13.26 -41.87
N ARG A 36 7.17 -12.50 -41.23
CA ARG A 36 7.76 -12.88 -39.97
C ARG A 36 6.77 -12.64 -38.83
N GLY A 37 6.23 -13.71 -38.30
CA GLY A 37 5.38 -13.63 -37.08
C GLY A 37 6.10 -13.00 -35.88
N PRO A 38 5.37 -12.63 -34.85
CA PRO A 38 5.92 -11.96 -33.67
C PRO A 38 7.05 -12.77 -33.04
N SER A 39 8.16 -12.10 -32.75
CA SER A 39 9.33 -12.70 -32.10
C SER A 39 8.98 -13.30 -30.74
N VAL A 40 9.82 -14.22 -30.24
CA VAL A 40 9.69 -14.79 -28.90
C VAL A 40 9.64 -13.69 -27.83
N ARG A 41 10.36 -12.59 -28.07
CA ARG A 41 10.38 -11.42 -27.17
C ARG A 41 9.05 -10.67 -27.19
N GLU A 42 8.44 -10.49 -28.33
CA GLU A 42 7.12 -9.84 -28.48
C GLU A 42 6.03 -10.69 -27.85
N LYS A 43 5.98 -11.98 -28.14
CA LYS A 43 5.05 -12.92 -27.47
C LYS A 43 5.19 -12.90 -25.95
N THR A 44 6.42 -12.78 -25.44
CA THR A 44 6.67 -12.66 -24.00
C THR A 44 6.22 -11.29 -23.47
N ASN A 45 6.42 -10.20 -24.25
CA ASN A 45 5.94 -8.86 -23.85
C ASN A 45 4.41 -8.81 -23.75
N GLU A 46 3.68 -9.46 -24.63
CA GLU A 46 2.21 -9.56 -24.54
C GLU A 46 1.76 -10.27 -23.26
N LYS A 47 2.43 -11.37 -22.90
CA LYS A 47 2.15 -12.07 -21.63
C LYS A 47 2.45 -11.20 -20.41
N ILE A 48 3.59 -10.49 -20.42
CA ILE A 48 3.94 -9.53 -19.37
C ILE A 48 2.91 -8.40 -19.31
N LEU A 49 2.48 -7.85 -20.45
CA LEU A 49 1.47 -6.81 -20.53
C LEU A 49 0.15 -7.25 -19.90
N LYS A 50 -0.26 -8.49 -20.13
CA LYS A 50 -1.47 -9.03 -19.46
C LYS A 50 -1.34 -8.98 -17.95
N VAL A 51 -0.22 -9.46 -17.39
CA VAL A 51 0.04 -9.38 -15.94
C VAL A 51 0.01 -7.94 -15.44
N LEU A 52 0.64 -7.00 -16.19
CA LEU A 52 0.66 -5.58 -15.82
C LEU A 52 -0.75 -4.97 -15.81
N LYS A 53 -1.57 -5.24 -16.82
CA LYS A 53 -2.97 -4.78 -16.89
C LYS A 53 -3.81 -5.34 -15.74
N ASP A 54 -3.72 -6.64 -15.49
CA ASP A 54 -4.44 -7.31 -14.42
C ASP A 54 -4.06 -6.75 -13.04
N SER A 55 -2.76 -6.53 -12.80
CA SER A 55 -2.27 -5.96 -11.53
C SER A 55 -2.68 -4.49 -11.38
N HIS A 56 -2.57 -3.69 -12.44
CA HIS A 56 -2.96 -2.28 -12.44
C HIS A 56 -4.46 -2.11 -12.19
N THR A 57 -5.29 -2.92 -12.85
CA THR A 57 -6.75 -2.92 -12.68
C THR A 57 -7.16 -3.36 -11.27
N ARG A 58 -6.58 -4.46 -10.76
CA ARG A 58 -6.84 -4.93 -9.37
C ARG A 58 -6.47 -3.90 -8.30
N ALA A 59 -5.50 -3.07 -8.57
CA ALA A 59 -5.05 -2.00 -7.68
C ALA A 59 -5.69 -0.65 -8.01
N GLU A 60 -6.64 -0.58 -8.91
CA GLU A 60 -7.29 0.66 -9.38
C GLU A 60 -6.28 1.79 -9.70
N GLY A 61 -5.16 1.45 -10.32
CA GLY A 61 -4.11 2.39 -10.67
C GLY A 61 -3.23 2.89 -9.52
N MET A 62 -3.39 2.38 -8.29
CA MET A 62 -2.64 2.87 -7.12
C MET A 62 -1.20 2.37 -7.02
N ILE A 63 -0.79 1.41 -7.86
CA ILE A 63 0.56 0.81 -7.81
C ILE A 63 1.47 1.34 -8.91
N GLY A 64 2.73 1.60 -8.53
CA GLY A 64 3.76 2.06 -9.46
C GLY A 64 4.66 0.93 -9.97
N LEU A 65 5.65 1.31 -10.81
CA LEU A 65 6.55 0.41 -11.54
C LEU A 65 7.17 -0.71 -10.70
N ASP A 66 7.68 -0.41 -9.51
CA ASP A 66 8.42 -1.40 -8.71
C ASP A 66 7.51 -2.53 -8.20
N LYS A 67 6.26 -2.19 -7.86
CA LYS A 67 5.25 -3.17 -7.47
C LYS A 67 4.77 -3.99 -8.66
N LEU A 68 4.54 -3.35 -9.80
CA LEU A 68 4.20 -4.03 -11.06
C LEU A 68 5.32 -4.99 -11.50
N TRP A 69 6.58 -4.57 -11.37
CA TRP A 69 7.72 -5.45 -11.67
C TRP A 69 7.80 -6.66 -10.72
N SER A 70 7.48 -6.47 -9.44
CA SER A 70 7.39 -7.60 -8.49
C SER A 70 6.29 -8.58 -8.90
N ASP A 71 5.12 -8.10 -9.32
CA ASP A 71 4.03 -8.97 -9.80
C ASP A 71 4.43 -9.76 -11.07
N VAL A 72 5.18 -9.14 -11.98
CA VAL A 72 5.71 -9.81 -13.17
C VAL A 72 6.71 -10.91 -12.79
N LYS A 73 7.57 -10.68 -11.79
CA LYS A 73 8.50 -11.71 -11.28
C LYS A 73 7.76 -12.87 -10.63
N ASP A 74 6.76 -12.58 -9.82
CA ASP A 74 5.95 -13.60 -9.15
C ASP A 74 5.11 -14.42 -10.14
N ALA A 75 4.74 -13.85 -11.27
CA ALA A 75 4.14 -14.57 -12.40
C ALA A 75 5.15 -15.44 -13.19
N GLY A 76 6.42 -15.53 -12.75
CA GLY A 76 7.46 -16.39 -13.33
C GLY A 76 8.26 -15.77 -14.48
N TYR A 77 8.04 -14.49 -14.82
CA TYR A 77 8.77 -13.86 -15.93
C TYR A 77 10.10 -13.25 -15.45
N LYS A 78 11.21 -13.81 -15.92
CA LYS A 78 12.56 -13.28 -15.70
C LYS A 78 12.82 -12.10 -16.64
N CYS A 79 12.62 -10.87 -16.16
CA CYS A 79 12.91 -9.66 -16.92
C CYS A 79 13.38 -8.51 -16.03
N GLY A 80 14.19 -7.64 -16.60
CA GLY A 80 14.68 -6.44 -15.92
C GLY A 80 13.59 -5.37 -15.78
N ARG A 81 13.71 -4.53 -14.75
CA ARG A 81 12.82 -3.40 -14.44
C ARG A 81 12.59 -2.46 -15.64
N ASN A 82 13.65 -2.18 -16.41
CA ASN A 82 13.56 -1.31 -17.58
C ASN A 82 12.67 -1.88 -18.71
N ARG A 83 12.61 -3.22 -18.86
CA ARG A 83 11.70 -3.85 -19.82
C ARG A 83 10.24 -3.62 -19.40
N VAL A 84 9.93 -3.83 -18.13
CA VAL A 84 8.60 -3.57 -17.57
C VAL A 84 8.23 -2.09 -17.71
N TYR A 85 9.16 -1.18 -17.40
CA TYR A 85 8.97 0.26 -17.59
C TYR A 85 8.58 0.64 -19.02
N LYS A 86 9.30 0.08 -20.03
CA LYS A 86 8.98 0.34 -21.44
C LYS A 86 7.59 -0.15 -21.83
N ILE A 87 7.19 -1.35 -21.36
CA ILE A 87 5.86 -1.89 -21.63
C ILE A 87 4.78 -1.05 -20.91
N GLN A 88 5.00 -0.71 -19.66
CA GLN A 88 4.10 0.15 -18.87
C GLN A 88 3.85 1.50 -19.57
N ARG A 89 4.92 2.16 -20.02
CA ARG A 89 4.86 3.45 -20.72
C ARG A 89 4.13 3.37 -22.06
N ALA A 90 4.39 2.30 -22.84
CA ALA A 90 3.76 2.08 -24.14
C ALA A 90 2.25 1.84 -24.05
N HIS A 91 1.74 1.50 -22.88
CA HIS A 91 0.31 1.20 -22.64
C HIS A 91 -0.34 2.08 -21.56
N ASP A 92 0.25 3.23 -21.25
CA ASP A 92 -0.27 4.27 -20.34
C ASP A 92 -0.70 3.78 -18.95
N LEU A 93 -0.02 2.74 -18.41
CA LEU A 93 -0.31 2.17 -17.11
C LEU A 93 0.36 2.97 -15.97
N TYR A 94 -0.05 4.23 -15.78
CA TYR A 94 0.52 5.13 -14.77
C TYR A 94 -0.16 5.00 -13.42
N SER A 95 0.62 5.26 -12.36
CA SER A 95 0.09 5.35 -11.00
C SER A 95 -0.60 6.69 -10.76
N VAL A 96 -1.80 6.67 -10.17
CA VAL A 96 -2.64 7.85 -9.86
C VAL A 96 -2.26 8.51 -8.54
N ARG A 97 -0.98 8.66 -8.20
CA ARG A 97 -0.57 9.33 -6.96
C ARG A 97 -0.61 10.85 -7.08
N LYS A 98 -1.31 11.53 -6.14
CA LYS A 98 -1.23 12.98 -5.95
C LYS A 98 -0.20 13.32 -4.87
N LYS A 99 0.31 14.57 -4.89
CA LYS A 99 1.15 15.08 -3.79
C LYS A 99 0.33 15.15 -2.50
N PRO A 100 0.89 14.72 -1.36
CA PRO A 100 0.18 14.74 -0.09
C PRO A 100 -0.08 16.19 0.35
N PHE A 101 -1.27 16.42 0.90
CA PHE A 101 -1.64 17.65 1.58
C PHE A 101 -1.63 17.38 3.09
N ARG A 102 -0.92 18.19 3.88
CA ARG A 102 -0.85 18.04 5.34
C ARG A 102 -1.95 18.87 6.01
N VAL A 103 -2.79 18.21 6.80
CA VAL A 103 -3.68 18.86 7.77
C VAL A 103 -3.17 18.46 9.16
N CYS A 104 -2.82 19.43 10.00
CA CYS A 104 -2.53 19.18 11.41
C CYS A 104 -3.85 19.24 12.19
N ILE A 105 -4.20 18.16 12.88
CA ILE A 105 -5.46 18.06 13.66
C ILE A 105 -5.22 17.71 15.13
N THR A 106 -3.95 17.52 15.55
CA THR A 106 -3.59 17.13 16.91
C THR A 106 -3.54 18.35 17.82
N ASP A 107 -4.36 18.37 18.86
CA ASP A 107 -4.22 19.30 19.98
C ASP A 107 -3.45 18.63 21.11
N SER A 108 -2.19 19.04 21.28
CA SER A 108 -1.29 18.59 22.36
C SER A 108 -1.15 19.59 23.52
N ASN A 109 -1.90 20.71 23.49
CA ASN A 109 -1.89 21.75 24.51
C ASN A 109 -2.90 21.48 25.63
N HIS A 110 -2.70 20.42 26.39
CA HIS A 110 -3.53 20.05 27.53
C HIS A 110 -2.68 19.51 28.68
N ASN A 111 -3.26 19.49 29.91
CA ASN A 111 -2.60 19.04 31.14
C ASN A 111 -2.90 17.56 31.50
N LEU A 112 -3.40 16.77 30.53
CA LEU A 112 -3.71 15.36 30.76
C LEU A 112 -2.45 14.51 30.93
N PRO A 113 -2.49 13.35 31.61
CA PRO A 113 -1.34 12.49 31.89
C PRO A 113 -0.66 11.99 30.62
N LYS A 114 0.64 12.22 30.49
CA LYS A 114 1.45 11.78 29.36
C LYS A 114 2.34 10.60 29.75
N ALA A 115 2.55 9.68 28.81
CA ALA A 115 3.49 8.58 28.98
C ALA A 115 4.87 8.92 28.38
N PRO A 116 5.95 8.25 28.84
CA PRO A 116 7.27 8.42 28.23
C PRO A 116 7.32 7.84 26.81
N ASN A 117 8.23 8.36 25.99
CA ASN A 117 8.51 7.78 24.67
C ASN A 117 9.42 6.54 24.85
N LEU A 118 8.86 5.36 24.66
CA LEU A 118 9.59 4.09 24.75
C LEU A 118 10.26 3.70 23.44
N LEU A 119 9.78 4.22 22.30
CA LEU A 119 10.29 3.86 20.98
C LEU A 119 11.56 4.64 20.60
N ASN A 120 11.69 5.88 21.06
CA ASN A 120 12.87 6.73 20.77
C ASN A 120 13.31 6.73 19.30
N GLN A 121 12.33 6.72 18.36
CA GLN A 121 12.53 6.61 16.91
C GLN A 121 13.14 5.28 16.43
N ASP A 122 13.28 4.28 17.28
CA ASP A 122 13.59 2.92 16.87
C ASP A 122 12.28 2.17 16.57
N PHE A 123 11.98 2.05 15.29
CA PHE A 123 10.79 1.37 14.76
C PHE A 123 11.09 -0.04 14.24
N LYS A 124 12.27 -0.57 14.57
CA LYS A 124 12.60 -1.96 14.25
C LYS A 124 11.97 -2.87 15.30
N VAL A 125 11.07 -3.71 14.84
CA VAL A 125 10.34 -4.67 15.68
C VAL A 125 10.57 -6.06 15.11
N GLU A 126 10.96 -7.02 15.95
CA GLU A 126 11.36 -8.37 15.54
C GLU A 126 10.21 -9.39 15.55
N LYS A 127 9.09 -9.06 16.18
CA LYS A 127 7.96 -9.97 16.37
C LYS A 127 6.63 -9.27 16.15
N PRO A 128 5.60 -9.93 15.56
CA PRO A 128 4.27 -9.37 15.44
C PRO A 128 3.65 -9.15 16.82
N TYR A 129 2.73 -8.23 16.88
CA TYR A 129 1.93 -7.89 18.08
C TYR A 129 2.76 -7.48 19.30
N THR A 130 3.93 -6.87 19.05
CA THR A 130 4.81 -6.33 20.12
C THR A 130 4.65 -4.82 20.26
N VAL A 131 4.50 -4.11 19.13
CA VAL A 131 4.34 -2.66 19.11
C VAL A 131 3.23 -2.29 18.13
N TRP A 132 2.22 -1.61 18.62
CA TRP A 132 1.20 -0.95 17.81
C TRP A 132 1.37 0.56 17.87
N VAL A 133 1.18 1.21 16.73
CA VAL A 133 1.14 2.68 16.62
C VAL A 133 -0.24 3.11 16.15
N THR A 134 -0.72 4.24 16.70
CA THR A 134 -2.03 4.78 16.37
C THR A 134 -1.97 6.26 16.07
N ASP A 135 -2.92 6.71 15.29
CA ASP A 135 -3.11 8.12 14.96
C ASP A 135 -4.51 8.32 14.36
N ILE A 136 -4.92 9.59 14.21
CA ILE A 136 -6.20 9.99 13.62
C ILE A 136 -5.94 10.84 12.38
N THR A 137 -6.80 10.70 11.38
CA THR A 137 -6.81 11.62 10.25
C THR A 137 -8.20 12.07 9.91
N GLN A 138 -8.30 13.26 9.29
CA GLN A 138 -9.55 13.83 8.78
C GLN A 138 -9.71 13.55 7.30
N LEU A 139 -10.95 13.30 6.88
CA LEU A 139 -11.39 13.34 5.48
C LEU A 139 -12.65 14.19 5.36
N ILE A 140 -12.92 14.65 4.15
CA ILE A 140 -14.05 15.53 3.86
C ILE A 140 -15.05 14.77 2.99
N THR A 141 -16.33 14.91 3.32
CA THR A 141 -17.46 14.46 2.49
C THR A 141 -18.35 15.65 2.17
N GLU A 142 -19.31 15.49 1.27
CA GLU A 142 -20.29 16.54 0.96
C GLU A 142 -21.15 16.89 2.18
N LYS A 143 -21.36 15.92 3.09
CA LYS A 143 -22.17 16.10 4.32
C LYS A 143 -21.34 16.53 5.55
N GLY A 144 -20.03 16.78 5.37
CA GLY A 144 -19.18 17.26 6.46
C GLY A 144 -17.89 16.48 6.64
N LYS A 145 -17.25 16.69 7.78
CA LYS A 145 -15.96 16.08 8.12
C LYS A 145 -16.17 14.72 8.78
N LEU A 146 -15.31 13.77 8.42
CA LEU A 146 -15.18 12.48 9.08
C LEU A 146 -13.76 12.31 9.60
N TYR A 147 -13.60 11.46 10.61
CA TYR A 147 -12.32 11.16 11.25
C TYR A 147 -12.08 9.67 11.24
N LEU A 148 -10.92 9.27 10.76
CA LEU A 148 -10.45 7.89 10.71
C LEU A 148 -9.36 7.70 11.74
N ALA A 149 -9.62 6.88 12.77
CA ALA A 149 -8.58 6.36 13.66
C ALA A 149 -8.09 5.01 13.14
N ALA A 150 -6.79 4.76 13.20
CA ALA A 150 -6.20 3.50 12.77
C ALA A 150 -5.10 3.04 13.73
N VAL A 151 -5.05 1.75 13.98
CA VAL A 151 -4.03 1.06 14.75
C VAL A 151 -3.22 0.18 13.80
N LYS A 152 -1.90 0.33 13.80
CA LYS A 152 -0.98 -0.35 12.88
C LYS A 152 0.06 -1.12 13.66
N ASP A 153 0.25 -2.39 13.31
CA ASP A 153 1.36 -3.18 13.80
C ASP A 153 2.68 -2.79 13.14
N LEU A 154 3.72 -2.55 13.95
CA LEU A 154 5.02 -2.11 13.44
C LEU A 154 5.85 -3.22 12.81
N PHE A 155 5.63 -4.49 13.12
CA PHE A 155 6.37 -5.60 12.54
C PHE A 155 5.96 -5.83 11.08
N HIS A 156 4.73 -6.21 10.84
CA HIS A 156 4.25 -6.58 9.51
C HIS A 156 3.41 -5.48 8.82
N LYS A 157 3.33 -4.28 9.41
CA LYS A 157 2.70 -3.07 8.84
C LYS A 157 1.19 -3.20 8.56
N GLU A 158 0.52 -4.22 9.08
CA GLU A 158 -0.92 -4.40 8.98
C GLU A 158 -1.67 -3.29 9.73
N ILE A 159 -2.77 -2.82 9.18
CA ILE A 159 -3.77 -2.07 9.95
C ILE A 159 -4.61 -3.09 10.69
N VAL A 160 -4.30 -3.25 11.97
CA VAL A 160 -4.90 -4.27 12.83
C VAL A 160 -6.29 -3.87 13.35
N GLY A 161 -6.57 -2.57 13.40
CA GLY A 161 -7.87 -2.04 13.77
C GLY A 161 -8.07 -0.63 13.25
N TRP A 162 -9.30 -0.24 13.00
CA TRP A 162 -9.67 1.10 12.56
C TRP A 162 -11.14 1.39 12.89
N ALA A 163 -11.46 2.68 12.98
CA ALA A 163 -12.83 3.18 13.15
C ALA A 163 -13.03 4.50 12.41
N LEU A 164 -14.25 4.80 12.02
CA LEU A 164 -14.63 6.02 11.32
C LEU A 164 -15.82 6.67 12.03
N ALA A 165 -15.73 7.98 12.32
CA ALA A 165 -16.81 8.73 12.97
C ALA A 165 -16.91 10.16 12.44
N PRO A 166 -18.06 10.83 12.63
CA PRO A 166 -18.21 12.26 12.32
C PRO A 166 -17.60 13.19 13.37
N HIS A 167 -16.95 12.64 14.39
CA HIS A 167 -16.30 13.35 15.48
C HIS A 167 -14.93 12.77 15.81
N MET A 168 -14.06 13.57 16.41
CA MET A 168 -12.71 13.20 16.84
C MET A 168 -12.62 13.07 18.38
N ARG A 169 -13.58 12.34 18.99
CA ARG A 169 -13.61 12.10 20.43
C ARG A 169 -12.86 10.82 20.78
N THR A 170 -12.64 10.59 22.08
CA THR A 170 -11.95 9.40 22.61
C THR A 170 -12.59 8.10 22.18
N GLU A 171 -13.93 8.06 22.07
CA GLU A 171 -14.68 6.87 21.66
C GLU A 171 -14.25 6.33 20.30
N LEU A 172 -13.89 7.21 19.35
CA LEU A 172 -13.35 6.81 18.06
C LEU A 172 -12.05 6.01 18.20
N CYS A 173 -11.13 6.46 19.07
CA CYS A 173 -9.87 5.79 19.31
C CYS A 173 -10.07 4.46 20.04
N ILE A 174 -10.99 4.43 21.01
CA ILE A 174 -11.36 3.21 21.75
C ILE A 174 -11.95 2.17 20.78
N GLU A 175 -12.86 2.56 19.90
CA GLU A 175 -13.44 1.66 18.90
C GLU A 175 -12.37 1.06 17.98
N ALA A 176 -11.43 1.89 17.49
CA ALA A 176 -10.32 1.40 16.66
C ALA A 176 -9.43 0.40 17.41
N LEU A 177 -9.14 0.66 18.69
CA LEU A 177 -8.36 -0.23 19.57
C LEU A 177 -9.11 -1.54 19.84
N GLN A 178 -10.39 -1.47 20.19
CA GLN A 178 -11.22 -2.65 20.46
C GLN A 178 -11.33 -3.55 19.23
N ASN A 179 -11.51 -2.98 18.03
CA ASN A 179 -11.51 -3.72 16.78
C ASN A 179 -10.18 -4.47 16.56
N ALA A 180 -9.04 -3.83 16.90
CA ALA A 180 -7.73 -4.47 16.83
C ALA A 180 -7.60 -5.62 17.84
N VAL A 181 -8.02 -5.39 19.09
CA VAL A 181 -7.92 -6.39 20.17
C VAL A 181 -8.82 -7.60 19.92
N ILE A 182 -10.04 -7.40 19.51
CA ILE A 182 -11.01 -8.48 19.20
C ILE A 182 -10.46 -9.37 18.09
N ARG A 183 -9.88 -8.76 17.07
CA ARG A 183 -9.38 -9.47 15.89
C ARG A 183 -8.09 -10.23 16.15
N HIS A 184 -7.13 -9.63 16.85
CA HIS A 184 -5.76 -10.15 16.94
C HIS A 184 -5.38 -10.69 18.32
N ARG A 185 -6.15 -10.39 19.36
CA ARG A 185 -5.93 -10.85 20.75
C ARG A 185 -4.45 -10.73 21.17
N PRO A 186 -3.88 -9.51 21.16
CA PRO A 186 -2.47 -9.30 21.37
C PRO A 186 -2.03 -9.79 22.76
N PRO A 187 -0.77 -10.19 22.92
CA PRO A 187 -0.25 -10.58 24.23
C PRO A 187 -0.18 -9.38 25.17
N LYS A 188 -0.25 -9.64 26.47
CA LYS A 188 0.03 -8.61 27.50
C LYS A 188 1.47 -8.10 27.32
N GLY A 189 1.67 -6.82 27.62
CA GLY A 189 2.97 -6.17 27.45
C GLY A 189 3.20 -5.58 26.07
N LEU A 190 2.22 -5.66 25.14
CA LEU A 190 2.28 -4.93 23.87
C LEU A 190 2.46 -3.43 24.14
N VAL A 191 3.43 -2.79 23.49
CA VAL A 191 3.64 -1.33 23.53
C VAL A 191 2.65 -0.67 22.58
N HIS A 192 1.79 0.18 23.13
CA HIS A 192 0.86 0.99 22.35
C HIS A 192 1.35 2.44 22.28
N HIS A 193 1.77 2.89 21.11
CA HIS A 193 2.38 4.20 20.89
C HIS A 193 1.43 5.13 20.13
N SER A 194 1.29 6.36 20.64
CA SER A 194 0.47 7.43 20.03
C SER A 194 1.19 8.78 20.07
N ASP A 195 0.61 9.77 19.44
CA ASP A 195 0.95 11.16 19.73
C ASP A 195 0.38 11.60 21.10
N GLN A 196 0.59 12.89 21.46
CA GLN A 196 0.07 13.47 22.70
C GLN A 196 -1.32 14.10 22.50
N GLY A 197 -2.14 13.60 21.59
CA GLY A 197 -3.51 14.06 21.42
C GLY A 197 -4.38 13.80 22.68
N SER A 198 -5.29 14.73 22.98
CA SER A 198 -6.16 14.65 24.17
C SER A 198 -6.94 13.34 24.25
N GLN A 199 -7.31 12.76 23.11
CA GLN A 199 -8.02 11.47 23.01
C GLN A 199 -7.21 10.32 23.61
N TYR A 200 -5.90 10.27 23.34
CA TYR A 200 -4.99 9.23 23.82
C TYR A 200 -4.53 9.46 25.27
N CYS A 201 -4.71 10.69 25.78
CA CYS A 201 -4.41 11.07 27.16
C CYS A 201 -5.64 10.98 28.07
N SER A 202 -6.82 10.68 27.54
CA SER A 202 -8.05 10.59 28.33
C SER A 202 -8.02 9.40 29.28
N LYS A 203 -8.75 9.52 30.38
CA LYS A 203 -8.84 8.46 31.41
C LYS A 203 -9.44 7.18 30.81
N GLU A 204 -10.48 7.31 30.03
CA GLU A 204 -11.19 6.20 29.40
C GLU A 204 -10.28 5.40 28.44
N TYR A 205 -9.43 6.10 27.68
CA TYR A 205 -8.49 5.43 26.80
C TYR A 205 -7.38 4.71 27.56
N ILE A 206 -6.90 5.31 28.64
CA ILE A 206 -5.89 4.71 29.53
C ILE A 206 -6.44 3.43 30.17
N GLU A 207 -7.65 3.49 30.73
CA GLU A 207 -8.32 2.33 31.34
C GLU A 207 -8.51 1.19 30.33
N GLU A 208 -8.84 1.52 29.07
CA GLU A 208 -8.98 0.49 28.02
C GLU A 208 -7.63 -0.17 27.70
N LEU A 209 -6.51 0.57 27.63
CA LEU A 209 -5.19 -0.01 27.45
C LEU A 209 -4.76 -0.90 28.62
N GLU A 210 -5.03 -0.46 29.87
CA GLU A 210 -4.71 -1.20 31.10
C GLU A 210 -5.50 -2.50 31.19
N LYS A 211 -6.79 -2.49 30.85
CA LYS A 211 -7.65 -3.67 30.77
C LYS A 211 -7.06 -4.77 29.89
N HIS A 212 -6.36 -4.39 28.81
CA HIS A 212 -5.70 -5.33 27.90
C HIS A 212 -4.22 -5.58 28.26
N GLY A 213 -3.71 -5.01 29.35
CA GLY A 213 -2.32 -5.16 29.78
C GLY A 213 -1.32 -4.54 28.83
N MET A 214 -1.69 -3.49 28.12
CA MET A 214 -0.82 -2.77 27.16
C MET A 214 0.03 -1.72 27.88
N ILE A 215 1.23 -1.49 27.37
CA ILE A 215 2.17 -0.50 27.89
C ILE A 215 2.03 0.77 27.04
N ARG A 216 1.74 1.89 27.69
CA ARG A 216 1.61 3.19 27.02
C ARG A 216 2.96 3.77 26.65
N SER A 217 3.05 4.28 25.43
CA SER A 217 4.17 5.07 24.94
C SER A 217 3.64 6.25 24.13
N MET A 218 4.27 7.43 24.24
CA MET A 218 3.82 8.61 23.52
C MET A 218 4.98 9.35 22.89
N SER A 219 4.77 9.92 21.72
CA SER A 219 5.73 10.78 21.04
C SER A 219 6.01 12.03 21.88
N ARG A 220 7.19 12.62 21.72
CA ARG A 220 7.53 13.92 22.33
C ARG A 220 6.72 15.03 21.69
N LYS A 221 6.40 16.05 22.45
CA LYS A 221 5.64 17.21 21.95
C LYS A 221 6.36 17.87 20.77
N GLY A 222 5.63 18.03 19.67
CA GLY A 222 6.15 18.70 18.47
C GLY A 222 7.16 17.88 17.64
N ASN A 223 7.47 16.65 18.03
CA ASN A 223 8.38 15.79 17.28
C ASN A 223 7.59 14.82 16.38
N CYS A 224 7.37 15.21 15.13
CA CYS A 224 6.65 14.39 14.13
C CYS A 224 7.40 13.08 13.78
N TRP A 225 8.72 13.01 14.01
CA TRP A 225 9.50 11.81 13.73
C TRP A 225 9.16 10.65 14.69
N ASP A 226 8.68 10.97 15.89
CA ASP A 226 8.35 9.96 16.89
C ASP A 226 7.08 9.16 16.53
N ASN A 227 6.18 9.69 15.66
CA ASN A 227 4.98 8.99 15.16
C ASN A 227 4.99 8.79 13.63
N ALA A 228 6.16 8.91 12.99
CA ALA A 228 6.31 8.81 11.54
C ALA A 228 5.73 7.53 10.93
N CYS A 229 5.72 6.42 11.68
CA CYS A 229 5.19 5.15 11.20
C CYS A 229 3.66 5.14 11.05
N ALA A 230 2.91 5.81 11.93
CA ALA A 230 1.47 6.00 11.80
C ALA A 230 1.17 7.01 10.69
N GLU A 231 1.87 8.17 10.68
CA GLU A 231 1.73 9.19 9.64
C GLU A 231 1.96 8.64 8.22
N THR A 232 2.89 7.68 8.06
CA THR A 232 3.17 7.04 6.78
C THR A 232 1.94 6.33 6.21
N PHE A 233 1.13 5.68 7.05
CA PHE A 233 -0.11 5.04 6.59
C PHE A 233 -1.11 6.10 6.09
N PHE A 234 -1.32 7.16 6.85
CA PHE A 234 -2.27 8.20 6.47
C PHE A 234 -1.85 8.98 5.23
N SER A 235 -0.55 9.25 5.09
CA SER A 235 -0.01 9.81 3.84
C SER A 235 -0.28 8.89 2.65
N THR A 236 -0.15 7.58 2.87
CA THR A 236 -0.37 6.57 1.82
C THR A 236 -1.84 6.49 1.41
N ILE A 237 -2.77 6.30 2.36
CA ILE A 237 -4.19 6.21 2.04
C ILE A 237 -4.71 7.51 1.40
N LYS A 238 -4.28 8.68 1.89
CA LYS A 238 -4.63 9.98 1.31
C LYS A 238 -4.16 10.09 -0.13
N SER A 239 -2.89 9.80 -0.39
CA SER A 239 -2.31 9.96 -1.73
C SER A 239 -2.77 8.90 -2.73
N GLU A 240 -3.09 7.69 -2.28
CA GLU A 240 -3.51 6.58 -3.14
C GLU A 240 -5.03 6.54 -3.33
N ARG A 241 -5.82 6.99 -2.34
CA ARG A 241 -7.29 6.83 -2.37
C ARG A 241 -8.08 8.10 -2.05
N LEU A 242 -7.98 8.63 -0.83
CA LEU A 242 -8.91 9.63 -0.33
C LEU A 242 -8.92 10.93 -1.16
N HIS A 243 -7.78 11.38 -1.68
CA HIS A 243 -7.67 12.59 -2.49
C HIS A 243 -8.18 12.41 -3.93
N HIS A 244 -8.54 11.20 -4.34
CA HIS A 244 -9.07 10.88 -5.67
C HIS A 244 -10.57 10.60 -5.65
N ARG A 245 -11.20 10.69 -4.47
CA ARG A 245 -12.62 10.40 -4.26
C ARG A 245 -13.34 11.60 -3.66
N ASN A 246 -14.54 11.85 -4.13
CA ASN A 246 -15.49 12.75 -3.50
C ASN A 246 -16.57 11.88 -2.88
N TYR A 247 -16.59 11.81 -1.56
CA TYR A 247 -17.59 11.01 -0.83
C TYR A 247 -18.84 11.83 -0.56
N ARG A 248 -20.00 11.30 -0.86
CA ARG A 248 -21.29 11.94 -0.57
C ARG A 248 -21.56 11.95 0.93
N ASP A 249 -21.32 10.82 1.60
CA ASP A 249 -21.68 10.65 3.01
C ASP A 249 -20.77 9.64 3.73
N PHE A 250 -21.13 9.38 4.99
CA PHE A 250 -20.44 8.44 5.87
C PHE A 250 -20.40 7.01 5.31
N GLU A 251 -21.52 6.50 4.80
CA GLU A 251 -21.61 5.11 4.34
C GLU A 251 -20.76 4.85 3.10
N GLU A 252 -20.72 5.80 2.18
CA GLU A 252 -19.85 5.69 1.00
C GLU A 252 -18.37 5.73 1.40
N ALA A 253 -17.98 6.67 2.27
CA ALA A 253 -16.63 6.76 2.78
C ALA A 253 -16.22 5.49 3.56
N ARG A 254 -17.11 4.96 4.41
CA ARG A 254 -16.88 3.75 5.20
C ARG A 254 -16.64 2.52 4.32
N LYS A 255 -17.48 2.32 3.30
CA LYS A 255 -17.33 1.20 2.34
C LYS A 255 -16.00 1.27 1.60
N ASP A 256 -15.62 2.45 1.15
CA ASP A 256 -14.39 2.66 0.40
C ASP A 256 -13.13 2.50 1.27
N ILE A 257 -13.14 3.01 2.50
CA ILE A 257 -12.07 2.84 3.49
C ILE A 257 -11.94 1.36 3.88
N PHE A 258 -13.07 0.67 4.13
CA PHE A 258 -13.07 -0.78 4.38
C PHE A 258 -12.39 -1.53 3.25
N TRP A 259 -12.79 -1.27 2.01
CA TRP A 259 -12.18 -1.92 0.85
C TRP A 259 -10.68 -1.61 0.76
N TYR A 260 -10.29 -0.33 0.98
CA TYR A 260 -8.90 0.05 0.92
C TYR A 260 -8.06 -0.64 2.00
N ILE A 261 -8.50 -0.66 3.24
CA ILE A 261 -7.74 -1.25 4.35
C ILE A 261 -7.77 -2.79 4.27
N GLU A 262 -8.98 -3.39 4.24
CA GLU A 262 -9.14 -4.82 4.42
C GLU A 262 -8.85 -5.63 3.15
N CYS A 263 -9.26 -5.12 1.99
CA CYS A 263 -9.13 -5.88 0.75
C CYS A 263 -7.85 -5.52 -0.03
N PHE A 264 -7.36 -4.28 0.09
CA PHE A 264 -6.22 -3.82 -0.69
C PHE A 264 -4.95 -3.65 0.17
N TYR A 265 -4.93 -2.76 1.18
CA TYR A 265 -3.72 -2.42 1.93
C TYR A 265 -3.13 -3.63 2.66
N ASN A 266 -3.92 -4.36 3.43
CA ASN A 266 -3.46 -5.50 4.20
C ASN A 266 -3.14 -6.73 3.34
N ARG A 267 -3.85 -6.96 2.23
CA ARG A 267 -3.81 -8.22 1.47
C ARG A 267 -3.14 -8.15 0.10
N LYS A 268 -3.17 -6.99 -0.57
CA LYS A 268 -2.70 -6.86 -1.96
C LYS A 268 -1.60 -5.84 -2.13
N ARG A 269 -1.58 -4.80 -1.28
CA ARG A 269 -0.60 -3.74 -1.38
C ARG A 269 0.77 -4.21 -0.90
N ARG A 270 1.75 -4.22 -1.80
CA ARG A 270 3.14 -4.54 -1.47
C ARG A 270 3.83 -3.39 -0.77
N HIS A 271 4.68 -3.72 0.20
CA HIS A 271 5.45 -2.76 0.98
C HIS A 271 6.94 -2.98 0.78
N ALA A 272 7.67 -1.93 0.37
CA ALA A 272 9.12 -2.01 0.20
C ALA A 272 9.83 -2.40 1.51
N ALA A 273 9.35 -1.90 2.65
CA ALA A 273 9.86 -2.24 3.97
C ALA A 273 9.60 -3.70 4.40
N LEU A 274 8.79 -4.44 3.66
CA LEU A 274 8.50 -5.86 3.85
C LEU A 274 9.03 -6.69 2.66
N GLU A 275 10.15 -6.31 2.08
CA GLU A 275 10.74 -7.00 0.92
C GLU A 275 9.76 -7.16 -0.26
N ASN A 276 8.87 -6.20 -0.45
CA ASN A 276 7.75 -6.23 -1.39
C ASN A 276 6.69 -7.29 -1.12
N HIS A 277 6.61 -7.82 0.08
CA HIS A 277 5.47 -8.60 0.55
C HIS A 277 4.29 -7.69 0.94
N THR A 278 3.09 -8.25 0.96
CA THR A 278 1.93 -7.64 1.61
C THR A 278 2.01 -7.89 3.12
N PRO A 279 1.34 -7.10 3.98
CA PRO A 279 1.26 -7.35 5.41
C PRO A 279 0.89 -8.81 5.73
N GLU A 280 -0.19 -9.31 5.13
CA GLU A 280 -0.67 -10.68 5.32
C GLU A 280 0.35 -11.73 4.87
N SER A 281 0.95 -11.58 3.68
CA SER A 281 1.91 -12.57 3.17
C SER A 281 3.23 -12.57 3.95
N PHE A 282 3.66 -11.41 4.45
CA PHE A 282 4.84 -11.29 5.30
C PHE A 282 4.64 -12.00 6.66
N LEU A 283 3.47 -11.80 7.28
CA LEU A 283 3.12 -12.48 8.53
C LEU A 283 3.05 -13.99 8.33
N LYS A 284 2.40 -14.47 7.26
CA LYS A 284 2.36 -15.90 6.92
C LYS A 284 3.75 -16.51 6.75
N LYS A 285 4.63 -15.83 6.00
CA LYS A 285 6.02 -16.26 5.82
C LYS A 285 6.72 -16.41 7.16
N TYR A 286 6.65 -15.40 8.02
CA TYR A 286 7.26 -15.40 9.36
C TYR A 286 6.75 -16.56 10.23
N THR A 287 5.45 -16.85 10.21
CA THR A 287 4.83 -17.93 10.97
C THR A 287 5.33 -19.30 10.49
N MET A 288 5.34 -19.52 9.16
CA MET A 288 5.80 -20.79 8.56
C MET A 288 7.29 -21.07 8.85
N GLU A 289 8.14 -20.05 8.81
CA GLU A 289 9.58 -20.20 9.10
C GLU A 289 9.82 -20.62 10.56
N ARG A 290 8.99 -20.18 11.51
CA ARG A 290 9.08 -20.57 12.92
C ARG A 290 8.49 -21.94 13.20
N GLU A 291 7.37 -22.28 12.61
CA GLU A 291 6.75 -23.60 12.75
C GLU A 291 7.60 -24.68 12.07
N GLY A 292 8.14 -24.42 10.88
CA GLY A 292 9.07 -25.30 10.18
C GLY A 292 10.37 -25.53 10.96
N GLY A 293 10.94 -24.48 11.58
CA GLY A 293 12.12 -24.58 12.43
C GLY A 293 11.90 -25.43 13.69
N SER A 294 10.68 -25.39 14.25
CA SER A 294 10.32 -26.22 15.41
C SER A 294 10.24 -27.72 15.07
N VAL A 295 9.81 -28.09 13.88
CA VAL A 295 9.73 -29.49 13.42
C VAL A 295 11.11 -30.09 13.18
N TYR A 296 12.10 -29.33 12.75
CA TYR A 296 13.50 -29.79 12.59
C TYR A 296 14.23 -29.88 13.90
N ALA A 297 13.97 -28.99 14.87
CA ALA A 297 14.59 -29.08 16.21
C ALA A 297 14.05 -30.24 17.02
N ALA A 298 12.78 -30.62 16.87
CA ALA A 298 12.19 -31.79 17.54
C ALA A 298 12.58 -33.14 16.93
N LYS A 299 13.19 -33.18 15.73
CA LYS A 299 13.75 -34.41 15.11
C LYS A 299 15.25 -34.59 15.32
N ALA A 300 15.91 -33.59 15.90
CA ALA A 300 17.36 -33.62 16.21
C ALA A 300 17.67 -33.85 17.69
N SER A 301 16.66 -34.04 18.53
CA SER A 301 16.72 -34.46 19.93
C SER A 301 16.14 -35.88 20.06
#